data_a1b383ee73b5b524e0cc889e9a5f7e2d
#
_entry.id   a1b383ee73b5b524e0cc889e9a5f7e2d
#
_cell.length_a   1.000
_cell.length_b   1.000
_cell.length_c   1.000
_cell.angle_alpha   90.00
_cell.angle_beta   90.00
_cell.angle_gamma   90.00
#
_symmetry.space_group_name_H-M   'P 1'
#
loop_
_entity.id
_entity.type
_entity.pdbx_description
1 polymer ?
#
loop_
_entity_poly.entity_id
_entity_poly.type
_entity_poly.pdbx_seq_one_letter_code
_entity_poly.pdbx_strand_id
1 'polypeptide(L)'
;LQVFKPLLEETDERREVVLCTPFTDLIGMSKGLHGSRIQLGAQNLHWEDQGAFTGEIAGPMLTEIGVSYVIIGHSERRQYFGETNETVNLRVLAAQKHQLIPIVCVGETKAQRDAGQTEAVIIEQLKRGLVNVDPSRLVIAYEPIWAIGTGDTCEATEANRVIGVIRAQLSDPQVSIQYGGSVKPDNIDEIMAQPEIDGALVGGASLDPQGFARIVNYL
;
A
#
# COMPACT_ATOMS: atom_id res chain seq x y z
N LEU A 1 18.03 2.65 -7.89
CA LEU A 1 17.51 2.17 -9.19
C LEU A 1 18.56 1.47 -10.04
N GLN A 2 19.78 2.01 -10.16
CA GLN A 2 20.84 1.42 -11.00
C GLN A 2 21.19 -0.03 -10.62
N VAL A 3 21.13 -0.37 -9.34
CA VAL A 3 21.33 -1.75 -8.85
C VAL A 3 20.05 -2.58 -8.94
N PHE A 4 18.91 -1.99 -8.65
CA PHE A 4 17.63 -2.72 -8.52
C PHE A 4 17.03 -3.16 -9.87
N LYS A 5 17.02 -2.28 -10.88
CA LYS A 5 16.42 -2.59 -12.21
C LYS A 5 16.99 -3.87 -12.84
N PRO A 6 18.33 -4.07 -12.92
CA PRO A 6 18.89 -5.30 -13.50
C PRO A 6 18.48 -6.58 -12.75
N LEU A 7 18.25 -6.50 -11.42
CA LEU A 7 17.83 -7.66 -10.63
C LEU A 7 16.38 -8.11 -10.91
N LEU A 8 15.62 -7.32 -11.68
CA LEU A 8 14.23 -7.63 -12.05
C LEU A 8 14.08 -8.07 -13.52
N GLU A 9 15.15 -8.20 -14.29
CA GLU A 9 15.08 -8.56 -15.71
C GLU A 9 14.43 -9.92 -15.93
N GLU A 10 14.64 -10.88 -15.02
CA GLU A 10 14.06 -12.23 -15.09
C GLU A 10 12.81 -12.41 -14.21
N THR A 11 12.30 -11.32 -13.61
CA THR A 11 11.09 -11.39 -12.77
C THR A 11 9.87 -11.76 -13.62
N ASP A 12 9.04 -12.65 -13.10
CA ASP A 12 7.77 -13.05 -13.71
C ASP A 12 6.94 -11.80 -14.10
N GLU A 13 6.53 -11.72 -15.36
CA GLU A 13 5.78 -10.59 -15.91
C GLU A 13 4.42 -10.35 -15.22
N ARG A 14 3.88 -11.37 -14.57
CA ARG A 14 2.64 -11.26 -13.79
C ARG A 14 2.81 -10.50 -12.46
N ARG A 15 4.05 -10.31 -12.01
CA ARG A 15 4.37 -9.55 -10.80
C ARG A 15 4.49 -8.08 -11.12
N GLU A 16 3.61 -7.27 -10.58
CA GLU A 16 3.70 -5.82 -10.67
C GLU A 16 4.55 -5.27 -9.53
N VAL A 17 5.46 -4.36 -9.87
CA VAL A 17 6.36 -3.71 -8.90
C VAL A 17 6.11 -2.22 -8.92
N VAL A 18 5.77 -1.66 -7.75
CA VAL A 18 5.50 -0.23 -7.57
C VAL A 18 6.50 0.34 -6.57
N LEU A 19 7.17 1.43 -6.92
CA LEU A 19 8.05 2.17 -6.01
C LEU A 19 7.34 3.44 -5.53
N CYS A 20 6.84 3.41 -4.29
CA CYS A 20 6.19 4.56 -3.66
C CYS A 20 7.24 5.41 -2.92
N THR A 21 7.61 6.55 -3.48
CA THR A 21 8.68 7.41 -2.96
C THR A 21 8.17 8.72 -2.35
N PRO A 22 8.97 9.38 -1.49
CA PRO A 22 8.66 10.72 -1.01
C PRO A 22 8.49 11.71 -2.17
N PHE A 23 7.69 12.74 -1.97
CA PHE A 23 7.40 13.75 -3.00
C PHE A 23 8.66 14.39 -3.61
N THR A 24 9.70 14.60 -2.82
CA THR A 24 10.97 15.18 -3.25
C THR A 24 11.72 14.33 -4.27
N ASP A 25 11.48 13.01 -4.29
CA ASP A 25 12.18 12.07 -5.16
C ASP A 25 11.40 11.71 -6.41
N LEU A 26 10.09 12.02 -6.46
CA LEU A 26 9.21 11.58 -7.55
C LEU A 26 9.70 11.98 -8.94
N ILE A 27 10.16 13.23 -9.14
CA ILE A 27 10.67 13.69 -10.45
C ILE A 27 11.92 12.92 -10.86
N GLY A 28 12.82 12.65 -9.90
CA GLY A 28 14.03 11.86 -10.14
C GLY A 28 13.70 10.42 -10.49
N MET A 29 12.76 9.84 -9.75
CA MET A 29 12.28 8.47 -9.95
C MET A 29 11.54 8.31 -11.28
N SER A 30 10.66 9.24 -11.65
CA SER A 30 9.97 9.25 -12.94
C SER A 30 10.96 9.15 -14.11
N LYS A 31 12.01 9.98 -14.09
CA LYS A 31 13.07 9.92 -15.11
C LYS A 31 13.84 8.59 -15.08
N GLY A 32 14.17 8.11 -13.89
CA GLY A 32 14.95 6.88 -13.71
C GLY A 32 14.17 5.61 -14.07
N LEU A 33 12.85 5.63 -13.97
CA LEU A 33 11.96 4.50 -14.28
C LEU A 33 11.53 4.46 -15.76
N HIS A 34 11.80 5.52 -16.52
CA HIS A 34 11.43 5.58 -17.94
C HIS A 34 11.90 4.32 -18.71
N GLY A 35 10.99 3.71 -19.45
CA GLY A 35 11.26 2.50 -20.23
C GLY A 35 11.40 1.21 -19.39
N SER A 36 11.12 1.25 -18.08
CA SER A 36 11.04 0.05 -17.25
C SER A 36 9.59 -0.35 -16.99
N ARG A 37 9.39 -1.60 -16.55
CA ARG A 37 8.08 -2.12 -16.13
C ARG A 37 7.69 -1.70 -14.70
N ILE A 38 8.62 -1.08 -13.95
CA ILE A 38 8.37 -0.65 -12.58
C ILE A 38 7.49 0.60 -12.60
N GLN A 39 6.41 0.55 -11.84
CA GLN A 39 5.47 1.66 -11.69
C GLN A 39 5.95 2.65 -10.63
N LEU A 40 5.56 3.91 -10.80
CA LEU A 40 5.84 4.97 -9.83
C LEU A 40 4.62 5.23 -8.96
N GLY A 41 4.82 5.22 -7.64
CA GLY A 41 3.82 5.56 -6.66
C GLY A 41 4.21 6.77 -5.80
N ALA A 42 3.20 7.44 -5.26
CA ALA A 42 3.37 8.46 -4.22
C ALA A 42 2.96 7.89 -2.85
N GLN A 43 3.43 8.52 -1.76
CA GLN A 43 3.13 8.11 -0.39
C GLN A 43 1.91 8.81 0.22
N ASN A 44 1.36 9.79 -0.47
CA ASN A 44 0.16 10.52 -0.09
C ASN A 44 -0.33 11.41 -1.25
N LEU A 45 -1.56 11.95 -1.15
CA LEU A 45 -2.06 13.09 -1.92
C LEU A 45 -3.09 13.87 -1.10
N HIS A 46 -3.32 15.12 -1.52
CA HIS A 46 -4.45 15.92 -1.02
C HIS A 46 -5.68 15.72 -1.92
N TRP A 47 -6.88 15.90 -1.37
CA TRP A 47 -8.14 15.65 -2.09
C TRP A 47 -8.62 16.83 -2.95
N GLU A 48 -8.13 18.06 -2.70
CA GLU A 48 -8.45 19.22 -3.54
C GLU A 48 -7.46 19.34 -4.70
N ASP A 49 -7.95 19.64 -5.89
CA ASP A 49 -7.13 19.79 -7.09
C ASP A 49 -6.30 21.07 -7.07
N GLN A 50 -6.85 22.11 -6.43
CA GLN A 50 -6.25 23.45 -6.36
C GLN A 50 -6.81 24.22 -5.15
N GLY A 51 -6.15 25.29 -4.77
CA GLY A 51 -6.60 26.15 -3.68
C GLY A 51 -5.48 26.55 -2.72
N ALA A 52 -5.84 27.21 -1.63
CA ALA A 52 -4.92 27.70 -0.61
C ALA A 52 -4.60 26.58 0.40
N PHE A 53 -3.95 25.53 -0.05
CA PHE A 53 -3.52 24.37 0.74
C PHE A 53 -1.99 24.29 0.77
N THR A 54 -1.37 25.24 1.44
CA THR A 54 0.10 25.39 1.47
C THR A 54 0.81 24.11 1.86
N GLY A 55 1.66 23.58 0.96
CA GLY A 55 2.45 22.37 1.18
C GLY A 55 1.81 21.08 0.73
N GLU A 56 0.52 21.08 0.33
CA GLU A 56 -0.16 19.88 -0.17
C GLU A 56 0.14 19.59 -1.64
N ILE A 57 0.11 18.32 -1.99
CA ILE A 57 0.31 17.80 -3.34
C ILE A 57 -1.00 17.21 -3.86
N ALA A 58 -1.51 17.78 -4.92
CA ALA A 58 -2.77 17.38 -5.55
C ALA A 58 -2.59 16.24 -6.58
N GLY A 59 -3.68 15.52 -6.89
CA GLY A 59 -3.68 14.45 -7.89
C GLY A 59 -3.14 14.88 -9.26
N PRO A 60 -3.54 16.03 -9.85
CA PRO A 60 -2.99 16.51 -11.11
C PRO A 60 -1.47 16.68 -11.13
N MET A 61 -0.88 17.12 -10.01
CA MET A 61 0.58 17.27 -9.88
C MET A 61 1.30 15.92 -9.95
N LEU A 62 0.67 14.86 -9.40
CA LEU A 62 1.22 13.51 -9.43
C LEU A 62 1.12 12.88 -10.82
N THR A 63 -0.01 13.03 -11.48
CA THR A 63 -0.21 12.46 -12.83
C THR A 63 0.67 13.14 -13.87
N GLU A 64 0.93 14.44 -13.75
CA GLU A 64 1.83 15.20 -14.64
C GLU A 64 3.24 14.61 -14.69
N ILE A 65 3.72 14.04 -13.58
CA ILE A 65 5.05 13.43 -13.49
C ILE A 65 5.05 11.92 -13.66
N GLY A 66 3.91 11.31 -14.05
CA GLY A 66 3.80 9.89 -14.38
C GLY A 66 3.62 8.97 -13.17
N VAL A 67 3.14 9.49 -12.04
CA VAL A 67 2.70 8.65 -10.91
C VAL A 67 1.43 7.92 -11.30
N SER A 68 1.34 6.62 -11.00
CA SER A 68 0.19 5.76 -11.27
C SER A 68 -0.45 5.17 -10.02
N TYR A 69 0.29 5.12 -8.90
CA TYR A 69 -0.19 4.60 -7.62
C TYR A 69 -0.05 5.63 -6.50
N VAL A 70 -0.85 5.49 -5.44
CA VAL A 70 -0.70 6.32 -4.24
C VAL A 70 -1.10 5.57 -2.98
N ILE A 71 -0.24 5.58 -1.95
CA ILE A 71 -0.56 5.05 -0.63
C ILE A 71 -1.48 6.04 0.09
N ILE A 72 -2.58 5.52 0.66
CA ILE A 72 -3.58 6.33 1.36
C ILE A 72 -3.92 5.67 2.71
N GLY A 73 -3.96 6.48 3.76
CA GLY A 73 -4.37 6.03 5.09
C GLY A 73 -3.36 5.11 5.78
N HIS A 74 -2.07 5.17 5.40
CA HIS A 74 -1.00 4.44 6.07
C HIS A 74 -1.06 4.66 7.59
N SER A 75 -0.73 3.65 8.37
CA SER A 75 -0.82 3.67 9.84
C SER A 75 -0.11 4.87 10.46
N GLU A 76 1.08 5.24 9.98
CA GLU A 76 1.81 6.43 10.43
C GLU A 76 1.02 7.73 10.17
N ARG A 77 0.33 7.82 9.03
CA ARG A 77 -0.45 9.02 8.71
C ARG A 77 -1.70 9.15 9.57
N ARG A 78 -2.32 8.02 9.90
CA ARG A 78 -3.43 7.99 10.87
C ARG A 78 -2.94 8.40 12.26
N GLN A 79 -1.78 7.88 12.67
CA GLN A 79 -1.23 8.08 14.01
C GLN A 79 -0.63 9.47 14.21
N TYR A 80 0.15 9.98 13.26
CA TYR A 80 0.96 11.19 13.43
C TYR A 80 0.37 12.42 12.75
N PHE A 81 -0.46 12.24 11.73
CA PHE A 81 -1.01 13.33 10.91
C PHE A 81 -2.53 13.43 10.98
N GLY A 82 -3.18 12.68 11.87
CA GLY A 82 -4.60 12.79 12.15
C GLY A 82 -5.52 12.36 11.02
N GLU A 83 -5.07 11.47 10.12
CA GLU A 83 -5.94 10.95 9.06
C GLU A 83 -7.04 10.07 9.66
N THR A 84 -8.28 10.38 9.31
CA THR A 84 -9.49 9.64 9.69
C THR A 84 -10.01 8.81 8.52
N ASN A 85 -11.00 7.95 8.75
CA ASN A 85 -11.62 7.19 7.66
C ASN A 85 -12.28 8.10 6.62
N GLU A 86 -12.83 9.25 7.04
CA GLU A 86 -13.43 10.25 6.16
C GLU A 86 -12.38 10.92 5.28
N THR A 87 -11.25 11.34 5.84
CA THR A 87 -10.17 11.96 5.06
C THR A 87 -9.46 10.94 4.16
N VAL A 88 -9.42 9.66 4.56
CA VAL A 88 -8.99 8.56 3.69
C VAL A 88 -9.93 8.43 2.51
N ASN A 89 -11.24 8.39 2.73
CA ASN A 89 -12.23 8.31 1.65
C ASN A 89 -12.10 9.47 0.65
N LEU A 90 -11.98 10.71 1.13
CA LEU A 90 -11.77 11.88 0.26
C LEU A 90 -10.53 11.72 -0.64
N ARG A 91 -9.42 11.22 -0.08
CA ARG A 91 -8.18 10.96 -0.84
C ARG A 91 -8.35 9.84 -1.86
N VAL A 92 -9.05 8.76 -1.50
CA VAL A 92 -9.31 7.63 -2.42
C VAL A 92 -10.11 8.11 -3.63
N LEU A 93 -11.19 8.87 -3.40
CA LEU A 93 -12.00 9.42 -4.48
C LEU A 93 -11.20 10.39 -5.36
N ALA A 94 -10.36 11.23 -4.76
CA ALA A 94 -9.47 12.14 -5.50
C ALA A 94 -8.44 11.36 -6.33
N ALA A 95 -7.85 10.29 -5.80
CA ALA A 95 -6.93 9.43 -6.54
C ALA A 95 -7.63 8.84 -7.77
N GLN A 96 -8.80 8.24 -7.61
CA GLN A 96 -9.55 7.63 -8.70
C GLN A 96 -10.02 8.66 -9.73
N LYS A 97 -10.43 9.86 -9.30
CA LYS A 97 -10.76 10.98 -10.17
C LYS A 97 -9.64 11.31 -11.15
N HIS A 98 -8.40 11.20 -10.70
CA HIS A 98 -7.19 11.46 -11.50
C HIS A 98 -6.55 10.18 -12.05
N GLN A 99 -7.29 9.07 -12.08
CA GLN A 99 -6.84 7.79 -12.64
C GLN A 99 -5.61 7.18 -11.92
N LEU A 100 -5.29 7.66 -10.71
CA LEU A 100 -4.35 7.00 -9.83
C LEU A 100 -5.01 5.76 -9.20
N ILE A 101 -4.22 4.73 -8.94
CA ILE A 101 -4.66 3.53 -8.23
C ILE A 101 -4.32 3.72 -6.75
N PRO A 102 -5.31 3.86 -5.85
CA PRO A 102 -5.06 3.97 -4.44
C PRO A 102 -4.67 2.61 -3.83
N ILE A 103 -3.61 2.60 -3.01
CA ILE A 103 -3.25 1.51 -2.10
C ILE A 103 -3.75 1.95 -0.72
N VAL A 104 -4.91 1.43 -0.31
CA VAL A 104 -5.58 1.86 0.91
C VAL A 104 -5.17 0.99 2.09
N CYS A 105 -4.55 1.60 3.09
CA CYS A 105 -4.09 0.93 4.28
C CYS A 105 -5.18 0.84 5.34
N VAL A 106 -5.37 -0.37 5.87
CA VAL A 106 -6.26 -0.70 6.98
C VAL A 106 -5.54 -1.60 7.98
N GLY A 107 -5.88 -1.46 9.25
CA GLY A 107 -5.29 -2.31 10.29
C GLY A 107 -5.58 -1.80 11.69
N GLU A 108 -5.31 -2.66 12.67
CA GLU A 108 -5.56 -2.42 14.08
C GLU A 108 -4.29 -2.18 14.88
N THR A 109 -4.43 -1.40 15.93
CA THR A 109 -3.39 -1.19 16.95
C THR A 109 -3.28 -2.37 17.90
N LYS A 110 -2.17 -2.44 18.65
CA LYS A 110 -1.98 -3.46 19.71
C LYS A 110 -3.14 -3.48 20.71
N ALA A 111 -3.57 -2.31 21.18
CA ALA A 111 -4.67 -2.21 22.14
C ALA A 111 -6.00 -2.76 21.59
N GLN A 112 -6.30 -2.48 20.32
CA GLN A 112 -7.49 -3.00 19.65
C GLN A 112 -7.42 -4.52 19.47
N ARG A 113 -6.25 -5.05 19.08
CA ARG A 113 -6.03 -6.49 18.98
C ARG A 113 -6.21 -7.19 20.32
N ASP A 114 -5.57 -6.69 21.37
CA ASP A 114 -5.65 -7.28 22.72
C ASP A 114 -7.09 -7.24 23.28
N ALA A 115 -7.89 -6.28 22.83
CA ALA A 115 -9.32 -6.18 23.14
C ALA A 115 -10.22 -7.06 22.23
N GLY A 116 -9.65 -7.84 21.29
CA GLY A 116 -10.41 -8.67 20.35
C GLY A 116 -11.20 -7.89 19.31
N GLN A 117 -10.79 -6.67 18.99
CA GLN A 117 -11.51 -5.73 18.11
C GLN A 117 -10.97 -5.70 16.67
N THR A 118 -10.00 -6.53 16.30
CA THR A 118 -9.34 -6.52 14.97
C THR A 118 -10.36 -6.41 13.83
N GLU A 119 -11.29 -7.36 13.76
CA GLU A 119 -12.27 -7.42 12.67
C GLU A 119 -13.20 -6.19 12.67
N ALA A 120 -13.70 -5.79 13.83
CA ALA A 120 -14.60 -4.64 13.96
C ALA A 120 -13.92 -3.34 13.47
N VAL A 121 -12.66 -3.13 13.84
CA VAL A 121 -11.88 -1.96 13.43
C VAL A 121 -11.67 -1.95 11.91
N ILE A 122 -11.25 -3.07 11.34
CA ILE A 122 -10.99 -3.20 9.89
C ILE A 122 -12.27 -3.01 9.09
N ILE A 123 -13.38 -3.65 9.50
CA ILE A 123 -14.67 -3.51 8.85
C ILE A 123 -15.13 -2.05 8.87
N GLU A 124 -14.97 -1.34 9.98
CA GLU A 124 -15.31 0.08 10.09
C GLU A 124 -14.43 0.94 9.18
N GLN A 125 -13.13 0.67 9.12
CA GLN A 125 -12.21 1.38 8.21
C GLN A 125 -12.59 1.18 6.74
N LEU A 126 -12.92 -0.04 6.33
CA LEU A 126 -13.38 -0.34 4.96
C LEU A 126 -14.72 0.34 4.66
N LYS A 127 -15.72 0.19 5.55
CA LYS A 127 -17.05 0.76 5.34
C LYS A 127 -17.04 2.27 5.17
N ARG A 128 -16.21 2.99 5.95
CA ARG A 128 -16.15 4.46 5.88
C ARG A 128 -15.13 4.96 4.87
N GLY A 129 -14.00 4.25 4.72
CA GLY A 129 -12.93 4.63 3.80
C GLY A 129 -13.23 4.36 2.33
N LEU A 130 -14.15 3.45 2.03
CA LEU A 130 -14.45 3.03 0.65
C LEU A 130 -15.85 3.42 0.16
N VAL A 131 -16.47 4.43 0.76
CA VAL A 131 -17.78 4.93 0.30
C VAL A 131 -17.66 5.48 -1.13
N ASN A 132 -18.48 4.96 -2.08
CA ASN A 132 -18.49 5.35 -3.49
C ASN A 132 -17.16 5.11 -4.24
N VAL A 133 -16.32 4.22 -3.76
CA VAL A 133 -15.06 3.86 -4.40
C VAL A 133 -15.29 2.79 -5.46
N ASP A 134 -14.66 2.94 -6.63
CA ASP A 134 -14.64 1.93 -7.69
C ASP A 134 -13.67 0.79 -7.31
N PRO A 135 -14.15 -0.44 -7.06
CA PRO A 135 -13.29 -1.54 -6.66
C PRO A 135 -12.34 -2.02 -7.77
N SER A 136 -12.66 -1.77 -9.05
CA SER A 136 -11.82 -2.20 -10.18
C SER A 136 -10.46 -1.47 -10.24
N ARG A 137 -10.32 -0.38 -9.51
CA ARG A 137 -9.10 0.43 -9.43
C ARG A 137 -8.71 0.67 -7.97
N LEU A 138 -8.47 -0.41 -7.25
CA LEU A 138 -8.21 -0.37 -5.81
C LEU A 138 -7.23 -1.48 -5.45
N VAL A 139 -6.31 -1.18 -4.55
CA VAL A 139 -5.50 -2.14 -3.80
C VAL A 139 -5.72 -1.89 -2.32
N ILE A 140 -5.88 -2.93 -1.53
CA ILE A 140 -5.93 -2.83 -0.06
C ILE A 140 -4.61 -3.32 0.51
N ALA A 141 -4.09 -2.67 1.54
CA ALA A 141 -2.95 -3.14 2.31
C ALA A 141 -3.36 -3.36 3.77
N TYR A 142 -3.25 -4.58 4.25
CA TYR A 142 -3.47 -4.90 5.67
C TYR A 142 -2.20 -4.64 6.47
N GLU A 143 -2.27 -3.72 7.40
CA GLU A 143 -1.19 -3.35 8.30
C GLU A 143 -1.51 -3.81 9.73
N PRO A 144 -0.98 -4.96 10.22
CA PRO A 144 -1.01 -5.27 11.65
C PRO A 144 -0.07 -4.29 12.38
N ILE A 145 -0.59 -3.11 12.80
CA ILE A 145 0.20 -1.97 13.30
C ILE A 145 1.09 -2.39 14.47
N TRP A 146 0.62 -3.33 15.28
CA TRP A 146 1.34 -3.89 16.41
C TRP A 146 2.59 -4.71 16.02
N ALA A 147 2.69 -5.15 14.76
CA ALA A 147 3.82 -5.90 14.21
C ALA A 147 4.70 -5.08 13.25
N ILE A 148 4.52 -3.75 13.18
CA ILE A 148 5.32 -2.86 12.32
C ILE A 148 6.41 -2.20 13.16
N GLY A 149 7.67 -2.59 12.96
CA GLY A 149 8.82 -1.95 13.62
C GLY A 149 8.91 -2.16 15.14
N THR A 150 8.10 -3.03 15.71
CA THR A 150 8.05 -3.29 17.16
C THR A 150 8.91 -4.49 17.60
N GLY A 151 9.27 -5.36 16.66
CA GLY A 151 9.89 -6.67 16.95
C GLY A 151 8.88 -7.81 17.10
N ASP A 152 7.59 -7.50 17.25
CA ASP A 152 6.52 -8.49 17.19
C ASP A 152 6.33 -8.98 15.76
N THR A 153 5.89 -10.23 15.60
CA THR A 153 5.64 -10.85 14.30
C THR A 153 4.17 -11.24 14.18
N CYS A 154 3.56 -10.86 13.07
CA CYS A 154 2.27 -11.41 12.68
C CYS A 154 2.53 -12.67 11.86
N GLU A 155 2.09 -13.81 12.35
CA GLU A 155 2.20 -15.09 11.65
C GLU A 155 1.46 -15.03 10.32
N ALA A 156 2.02 -15.65 9.28
CA ALA A 156 1.44 -15.62 7.92
C ALA A 156 0.00 -16.16 7.88
N THR A 157 -0.29 -17.18 8.68
CA THR A 157 -1.64 -17.77 8.81
C THR A 157 -2.64 -16.80 9.44
N GLU A 158 -2.23 -16.00 10.44
CA GLU A 158 -3.10 -14.99 11.03
C GLU A 158 -3.29 -13.81 10.08
N ALA A 159 -2.24 -13.38 9.36
CA ALA A 159 -2.37 -12.38 8.30
C ALA A 159 -3.35 -12.84 7.23
N ASN A 160 -3.24 -14.08 6.78
CA ASN A 160 -4.15 -14.69 5.82
C ASN A 160 -5.60 -14.70 6.32
N ARG A 161 -5.83 -15.08 7.60
CA ARG A 161 -7.17 -15.08 8.20
C ARG A 161 -7.79 -13.69 8.16
N VAL A 162 -7.06 -12.66 8.57
CA VAL A 162 -7.56 -11.28 8.60
C VAL A 162 -7.78 -10.75 7.19
N ILE A 163 -6.89 -11.05 6.25
CA ILE A 163 -7.04 -10.68 4.84
C ILE A 163 -8.28 -11.34 4.23
N GLY A 164 -8.60 -12.59 4.59
CA GLY A 164 -9.85 -13.24 4.20
C GLY A 164 -11.09 -12.50 4.74
N VAL A 165 -11.03 -11.94 5.95
CA VAL A 165 -12.10 -11.07 6.47
C VAL A 165 -12.22 -9.79 5.64
N ILE A 166 -11.10 -9.16 5.27
CA ILE A 166 -11.10 -7.98 4.41
C ILE A 166 -11.76 -8.30 3.06
N ARG A 167 -11.32 -9.37 2.40
CA ARG A 167 -11.85 -9.79 1.10
C ARG A 167 -13.37 -10.01 1.13
N ALA A 168 -13.87 -10.61 2.20
CA ALA A 168 -15.30 -10.84 2.39
C ALA A 168 -16.14 -9.54 2.53
N GLN A 169 -15.51 -8.39 2.83
CA GLN A 169 -16.18 -7.09 2.90
C GLN A 169 -16.16 -6.31 1.58
N LEU A 170 -15.34 -6.73 0.62
CA LEU A 170 -15.21 -6.03 -0.65
C LEU A 170 -16.32 -6.45 -1.61
N SER A 171 -16.82 -5.50 -2.40
CA SER A 171 -17.82 -5.76 -3.43
C SER A 171 -17.28 -6.51 -4.66
N ASP A 172 -15.96 -6.46 -4.86
CA ASP A 172 -15.24 -7.21 -5.88
C ASP A 172 -14.16 -8.08 -5.21
N PRO A 173 -14.27 -9.41 -5.27
CA PRO A 173 -13.28 -10.32 -4.68
C PRO A 173 -11.93 -10.32 -5.41
N GLN A 174 -11.85 -9.72 -6.60
CA GLN A 174 -10.62 -9.62 -7.40
C GLN A 174 -9.72 -8.44 -7.00
N VAL A 175 -10.15 -7.59 -6.07
CA VAL A 175 -9.29 -6.54 -5.51
C VAL A 175 -8.06 -7.16 -4.90
N SER A 176 -6.88 -6.71 -5.32
CA SER A 176 -5.61 -7.16 -4.75
C SER A 176 -5.47 -6.72 -3.30
N ILE A 177 -5.13 -7.67 -2.41
CA ILE A 177 -4.90 -7.39 -1.00
C ILE A 177 -3.46 -7.73 -0.64
N GLN A 178 -2.73 -6.72 -0.20
CA GLN A 178 -1.33 -6.82 0.20
C GLN A 178 -1.20 -7.00 1.71
N TYR A 179 -0.19 -7.76 2.13
CA TYR A 179 0.27 -7.77 3.50
C TYR A 179 1.27 -6.63 3.74
N GLY A 180 0.98 -5.75 4.70
CA GLY A 180 1.78 -4.56 5.05
C GLY A 180 2.43 -4.63 6.43
N GLY A 181 2.62 -5.81 6.99
CA GLY A 181 3.38 -5.98 8.24
C GLY A 181 4.89 -6.09 7.99
N SER A 182 5.60 -6.79 8.87
CA SER A 182 7.04 -6.99 8.75
C SER A 182 7.36 -7.99 7.64
N VAL A 183 7.72 -7.45 6.46
CA VAL A 183 8.14 -8.24 5.29
C VAL A 183 9.66 -8.18 5.14
N LYS A 184 10.29 -9.34 4.94
CA LYS A 184 11.74 -9.52 4.79
C LYS A 184 12.05 -10.57 3.71
N PRO A 185 13.31 -10.61 3.19
CA PRO A 185 13.73 -11.63 2.23
C PRO A 185 13.58 -13.08 2.72
N ASP A 186 13.64 -13.31 4.01
CA ASP A 186 13.58 -14.64 4.64
C ASP A 186 12.16 -15.12 4.96
N ASN A 187 11.15 -14.24 4.98
CA ASN A 187 9.76 -14.62 5.30
C ASN A 187 8.79 -14.45 4.12
N ILE A 188 9.22 -13.87 3.01
CA ILE A 188 8.30 -13.54 1.91
C ILE A 188 7.65 -14.79 1.29
N ASP A 189 8.39 -15.90 1.17
CA ASP A 189 7.84 -17.11 0.54
C ASP A 189 6.69 -17.70 1.37
N GLU A 190 6.82 -17.70 2.68
CA GLU A 190 5.76 -18.15 3.60
C GLU A 190 4.53 -17.25 3.53
N ILE A 191 4.75 -15.93 3.45
CA ILE A 191 3.68 -14.93 3.30
C ILE A 191 2.94 -15.14 1.97
N MET A 192 3.68 -15.22 0.87
CA MET A 192 3.10 -15.33 -0.47
C MET A 192 2.53 -16.72 -0.79
N ALA A 193 2.84 -17.74 0.02
CA ALA A 193 2.19 -19.05 -0.07
C ALA A 193 0.74 -19.03 0.48
N GLN A 194 0.31 -17.96 1.14
CA GLN A 194 -1.03 -17.86 1.72
C GLN A 194 -2.07 -17.51 0.66
N PRO A 195 -3.21 -18.24 0.60
CA PRO A 195 -4.18 -18.12 -0.51
C PRO A 195 -4.93 -16.78 -0.58
N GLU A 196 -5.02 -16.02 0.50
CA GLU A 196 -5.72 -14.74 0.53
C GLU A 196 -4.80 -13.53 0.29
N ILE A 197 -3.46 -13.75 0.28
CA ILE A 197 -2.46 -12.67 0.14
C ILE A 197 -2.01 -12.57 -1.31
N ASP A 198 -2.31 -11.45 -1.96
CA ASP A 198 -1.98 -11.21 -3.38
C ASP A 198 -0.64 -10.47 -3.56
N GLY A 199 -0.07 -9.91 -2.50
CA GLY A 199 1.16 -9.14 -2.59
C GLY A 199 1.64 -8.62 -1.23
N ALA A 200 2.65 -7.75 -1.26
CA ALA A 200 3.22 -7.16 -0.06
C ALA A 200 3.44 -5.65 -0.21
N LEU A 201 3.14 -4.89 0.85
CA LEU A 201 3.55 -3.49 1.00
C LEU A 201 4.79 -3.46 1.90
N VAL A 202 5.95 -3.12 1.32
CA VAL A 202 7.27 -3.31 1.94
C VAL A 202 7.84 -1.98 2.38
N GLY A 203 8.11 -1.83 3.68
CA GLY A 203 8.75 -0.64 4.27
C GLY A 203 10.28 -0.72 4.21
N GLY A 204 10.93 -0.76 5.38
CA GLY A 204 12.40 -0.65 5.52
C GLY A 204 13.23 -1.64 4.68
N ALA A 205 12.73 -2.85 4.45
CA ALA A 205 13.42 -3.83 3.61
C ALA A 205 13.51 -3.41 2.13
N SER A 206 12.69 -2.47 1.66
CA SER A 206 12.76 -1.91 0.30
C SER A 206 13.95 -0.99 0.07
N LEU A 207 14.64 -0.56 1.13
CA LEU A 207 15.81 0.33 1.04
C LEU A 207 17.09 -0.42 0.64
N ASP A 208 17.14 -1.75 0.80
CA ASP A 208 18.20 -2.59 0.25
C ASP A 208 17.77 -3.16 -1.10
N PRO A 209 18.39 -2.77 -2.22
CA PRO A 209 17.98 -3.21 -3.54
C PRO A 209 18.08 -4.73 -3.76
N GLN A 210 19.03 -5.41 -3.13
CA GLN A 210 19.17 -6.86 -3.24
C GLN A 210 18.10 -7.59 -2.43
N GLY A 211 17.89 -7.17 -1.19
CA GLY A 211 16.83 -7.70 -0.34
C GLY A 211 15.45 -7.48 -0.94
N PHE A 212 15.20 -6.28 -1.50
CA PHE A 212 13.92 -6.00 -2.14
C PHE A 212 13.72 -6.81 -3.43
N ALA A 213 14.77 -6.98 -4.24
CA ALA A 213 14.69 -7.87 -5.41
C ALA A 213 14.39 -9.32 -5.03
N ARG A 214 14.95 -9.83 -3.91
CA ARG A 214 14.61 -11.16 -3.37
C ARG A 214 13.14 -11.24 -2.95
N ILE A 215 12.60 -10.18 -2.35
CA ILE A 215 11.17 -10.11 -1.99
C ILE A 215 10.31 -10.15 -3.25
N VAL A 216 10.65 -9.39 -4.29
CA VAL A 216 9.93 -9.40 -5.56
C VAL A 216 9.99 -10.78 -6.24
N ASN A 217 11.14 -11.45 -6.18
CA ASN A 217 11.38 -12.77 -6.79
C ASN A 217 11.17 -13.92 -5.79
N TYR A 218 10.12 -13.86 -4.97
CA TYR A 218 9.74 -14.94 -4.05
C TYR A 218 9.44 -16.25 -4.82
N LEU A 219 9.57 -17.41 -4.13
CA LEU A 219 9.45 -18.76 -4.71
C LEU A 219 8.05 -19.33 -4.59
#